data_0bad0586e7abdd6ad3bf4ee3e34e4795
#
_entry.id   0bad0586e7abdd6ad3bf4ee3e34e4795
#
_cell.length_a   1.000
_cell.length_b   1.000
_cell.length_c   1.000
_cell.angle_alpha   90.00
_cell.angle_beta   90.00
_cell.angle_gamma   90.00
#
_symmetry.space_group_name_H-M   'P 1'
#
loop_
_entity.id
_entity.type
_entity.pdbx_description
1 polymer ?
#
loop_
_entity_poly.entity_id
_entity_poly.type
_entity_poly.pdbx_seq_one_letter_code
_entity_poly.pdbx_strand_id
1 'polypeptide(L)'
;LKAFQQSRGILPSGSIDDLTLRELREASYTLGARVLSYQPGQEMVGDDVGQLQTQLHELGFYSNRIDGRFGPATYEALMNYQLNSGLEDDGVCGPDTLHALSLLGRRITGGSAQAIRERETVRQAGPNLAGKRVVIDPDLGGSDKGLVVEGPYGPITEEEILWDLAQRIEGRMVATGMETILSRPRGDN
;
A
#
# COMPACT_ATOMS: atom_id res chain seq x y z
N LEU A 1 28.69 13.34 4.97
CA LEU A 1 27.87 14.10 5.93
C LEU A 1 27.11 15.23 5.25
N LYS A 2 27.80 16.15 4.49
CA LYS A 2 27.12 17.27 3.80
C LYS A 2 25.97 16.83 2.89
N ALA A 3 26.15 15.75 2.11
CA ALA A 3 25.10 15.22 1.25
C ALA A 3 23.88 14.71 2.07
N PHE A 4 24.12 14.08 3.22
CA PHE A 4 23.07 13.69 4.15
C PHE A 4 22.32 14.91 4.70
N GLN A 5 23.05 15.91 5.21
CA GLN A 5 22.45 17.14 5.70
C GLN A 5 21.59 17.82 4.64
N GLN A 6 22.09 17.86 3.40
CA GLN A 6 21.37 18.42 2.27
C GLN A 6 20.10 17.63 1.92
N SER A 7 20.17 16.28 1.96
CA SER A 7 18.99 15.44 1.72
C SER A 7 17.91 15.58 2.81
N ARG A 8 18.30 15.97 4.03
CA ARG A 8 17.39 16.24 5.15
C ARG A 8 16.93 17.70 5.24
N GLY A 9 17.34 18.57 4.30
CA GLY A 9 16.98 19.99 4.29
C GLY A 9 17.59 20.80 5.41
N ILE A 10 18.68 20.31 6.02
CA ILE A 10 19.44 21.04 7.04
C ILE A 10 20.71 21.63 6.44
N LEU A 11 21.26 22.66 7.11
CA LEU A 11 22.45 23.35 6.62
C LEU A 11 23.63 22.37 6.44
N PRO A 12 24.21 22.25 5.21
CA PRO A 12 25.28 21.29 4.93
C PRO A 12 26.65 21.78 5.46
N SER A 13 26.74 21.95 6.78
CA SER A 13 27.95 22.41 7.47
C SER A 13 29.12 21.41 7.36
N GLY A 14 28.79 20.11 7.27
CA GLY A 14 29.77 19.03 7.36
C GLY A 14 30.19 18.69 8.79
N SER A 15 29.58 19.32 9.79
CA SER A 15 29.78 19.05 11.22
C SER A 15 28.58 18.30 11.79
N ILE A 16 28.79 17.50 12.81
CA ILE A 16 27.71 16.83 13.56
C ILE A 16 27.29 17.76 14.69
N ASP A 17 26.25 18.54 14.44
CA ASP A 17 25.53 19.29 15.46
C ASP A 17 24.33 18.52 16.00
N ASP A 18 23.64 19.05 17.02
CA ASP A 18 22.50 18.38 17.65
C ASP A 18 21.37 18.08 16.66
N LEU A 19 21.16 18.97 15.69
CA LEU A 19 20.15 18.76 14.64
C LEU A 19 20.55 17.60 13.72
N THR A 20 21.78 17.59 13.26
CA THR A 20 22.34 16.51 12.44
C THR A 20 22.31 15.18 13.19
N LEU A 21 22.64 15.18 14.47
CA LEU A 21 22.62 13.97 15.28
C LEU A 21 21.20 13.41 15.46
N ARG A 22 20.21 14.29 15.62
CA ARG A 22 18.81 13.90 15.68
C ARG A 22 18.37 13.27 14.35
N GLU A 23 18.63 13.91 13.24
CA GLU A 23 18.29 13.39 11.91
C GLU A 23 18.99 12.05 11.61
N LEU A 24 20.22 11.87 12.06
CA LEU A 24 20.93 10.60 11.91
C LEU A 24 20.26 9.48 12.72
N ARG A 25 19.78 9.79 13.94
CA ARG A 25 19.02 8.82 14.75
C ARG A 25 17.68 8.47 14.11
N GLU A 26 16.95 9.47 13.63
CA GLU A 26 15.67 9.26 12.95
C GLU A 26 15.85 8.41 11.67
N ALA A 27 16.93 8.65 10.92
CA ALA A 27 17.29 7.88 9.74
C ALA A 27 17.76 6.45 10.03
N SER A 28 18.17 6.16 11.26
CA SER A 28 18.63 4.81 11.63
C SER A 28 17.50 3.80 11.81
N TYR A 29 16.26 4.27 11.97
CA TYR A 29 15.11 3.40 12.13
C TYR A 29 14.54 2.96 10.79
N THR A 30 14.44 1.66 10.60
CA THR A 30 13.77 1.05 9.45
C THR A 30 12.48 0.40 9.92
N LEU A 31 11.46 0.39 9.07
CA LEU A 31 10.17 -0.21 9.39
C LEU A 31 10.35 -1.70 9.73
N GLY A 32 9.88 -2.08 10.93
CA GLY A 32 10.06 -3.41 11.49
C GLY A 32 11.22 -3.53 12.50
N ALA A 33 12.11 -2.54 12.62
CA ALA A 33 13.18 -2.56 13.63
C ALA A 33 12.65 -2.36 15.05
N ARG A 34 11.50 -1.72 15.18
CA ARG A 34 10.80 -1.50 16.47
C ARG A 34 9.29 -1.53 16.26
N VAL A 35 8.56 -1.79 17.34
CA VAL A 35 7.10 -1.67 17.35
C VAL A 35 6.73 -0.18 17.37
N LEU A 36 5.83 0.23 16.48
CA LEU A 36 5.35 1.60 16.42
C LEU A 36 3.97 1.69 17.07
N SER A 37 3.80 2.64 17.99
CA SER A 37 2.55 2.89 18.69
C SER A 37 2.38 4.37 18.99
N TYR A 38 1.13 4.79 19.14
CA TYR A 38 0.81 6.15 19.54
C TYR A 38 0.73 6.29 21.04
N GLN A 39 1.49 7.24 21.58
CA GLN A 39 1.38 7.67 22.97
C GLN A 39 1.17 9.19 23.00
N PRO A 40 0.07 9.69 23.56
CA PRO A 40 -0.16 11.12 23.68
C PRO A 40 1.00 11.82 24.39
N GLY A 41 1.56 12.85 23.76
CA GLY A 41 2.70 13.61 24.31
C GLY A 41 4.08 12.98 24.12
N GLN A 42 4.17 11.76 23.59
CA GLN A 42 5.42 11.08 23.25
C GLN A 42 5.34 10.45 21.86
N GLU A 43 5.16 11.28 20.84
CA GLU A 43 5.07 10.79 19.48
C GLU A 43 6.39 10.18 19.04
N MET A 44 6.32 8.96 18.48
CA MET A 44 7.47 8.34 17.85
C MET A 44 7.80 9.06 16.56
N VAL A 45 9.08 9.31 16.33
CA VAL A 45 9.57 9.98 15.10
C VAL A 45 10.66 9.12 14.48
N GLY A 46 10.66 9.03 13.14
CA GLY A 46 11.70 8.32 12.41
C GLY A 46 11.28 7.97 10.98
N ASP A 47 12.27 7.52 10.21
CA ASP A 47 12.06 7.08 8.83
C ASP A 47 11.15 5.84 8.75
N ASP A 48 11.15 5.00 9.77
CA ASP A 48 10.24 3.86 9.91
C ASP A 48 8.77 4.30 9.96
N VAL A 49 8.47 5.39 10.67
CA VAL A 49 7.11 5.96 10.70
C VAL A 49 6.76 6.54 9.32
N GLY A 50 7.69 7.24 8.67
CA GLY A 50 7.50 7.74 7.31
C GLY A 50 7.23 6.61 6.30
N GLN A 51 7.93 5.47 6.44
CA GLN A 51 7.70 4.28 5.63
C GLN A 51 6.30 3.70 5.87
N LEU A 52 5.86 3.61 7.14
CA LEU A 52 4.51 3.15 7.49
C LEU A 52 3.45 4.08 6.89
N GLN A 53 3.59 5.41 7.07
CA GLN A 53 2.69 6.40 6.49
C GLN A 53 2.61 6.29 4.97
N THR A 54 3.75 6.05 4.31
CA THR A 54 3.80 5.83 2.85
C THR A 54 3.00 4.59 2.45
N GLN A 55 3.18 3.47 3.14
CA GLN A 55 2.44 2.25 2.85
C GLN A 55 0.93 2.42 3.09
N LEU A 56 0.55 3.03 4.22
CA LEU A 56 -0.86 3.33 4.51
C LEU A 56 -1.47 4.30 3.49
N HIS A 57 -0.69 5.26 3.00
CA HIS A 57 -1.10 6.18 1.95
C HIS A 57 -1.32 5.46 0.61
N GLU A 58 -0.41 4.59 0.21
CA GLU A 58 -0.52 3.77 -1.00
C GLU A 58 -1.74 2.83 -0.95
N LEU A 59 -2.08 2.34 0.23
CA LEU A 59 -3.26 1.52 0.49
C LEU A 59 -4.57 2.34 0.61
N GLY A 60 -4.46 3.68 0.67
CA GLY A 60 -5.61 4.59 0.73
C GLY A 60 -6.15 4.84 2.15
N PHE A 61 -5.47 4.40 3.19
CA PHE A 61 -5.86 4.61 4.58
C PHE A 61 -5.33 5.92 5.17
N TYR A 62 -4.24 6.46 4.63
CA TYR A 62 -3.62 7.69 5.11
C TYR A 62 -3.65 8.77 4.03
N SER A 63 -4.27 9.93 4.33
CA SER A 63 -4.41 11.04 3.38
C SER A 63 -3.64 12.30 3.78
N ASN A 64 -3.02 12.29 4.96
CA ASN A 64 -2.28 13.44 5.47
C ASN A 64 -0.84 13.47 4.92
N ARG A 65 -0.11 14.52 5.29
CA ARG A 65 1.31 14.66 4.91
C ARG A 65 2.15 13.55 5.57
N ILE A 66 3.01 12.92 4.79
CA ILE A 66 4.02 12.00 5.29
C ILE A 66 5.12 12.84 5.96
N ASP A 67 5.13 12.85 7.28
CA ASP A 67 6.02 13.69 8.10
C ASP A 67 6.94 12.88 9.04
N GLY A 68 6.82 11.56 9.02
CA GLY A 68 7.60 10.67 9.87
C GLY A 68 7.25 10.74 11.36
N ARG A 69 6.06 11.28 11.72
CA ARG A 69 5.58 11.38 13.10
C ARG A 69 4.38 10.48 13.32
N PHE A 70 4.45 9.60 14.31
CA PHE A 70 3.35 8.74 14.69
C PHE A 70 2.37 9.52 15.58
N GLY A 71 1.58 10.38 14.95
CA GLY A 71 0.54 11.16 15.60
C GLY A 71 -0.84 10.52 15.50
N PRO A 72 -1.90 11.23 15.97
CA PRO A 72 -3.28 10.74 15.93
C PRO A 72 -3.75 10.29 14.55
N ALA A 73 -3.40 11.03 13.51
CA ALA A 73 -3.80 10.70 12.14
C ALA A 73 -3.17 9.39 11.63
N THR A 74 -1.92 9.11 12.01
CA THR A 74 -1.25 7.84 11.67
C THR A 74 -1.88 6.69 12.46
N TYR A 75 -2.21 6.92 13.73
CA TYR A 75 -2.89 5.95 14.59
C TYR A 75 -4.27 5.56 14.02
N GLU A 76 -5.10 6.54 13.69
CA GLU A 76 -6.42 6.29 13.09
C GLU A 76 -6.33 5.54 11.76
N ALA A 77 -5.39 5.93 10.90
CA ALA A 77 -5.16 5.26 9.63
C ALA A 77 -4.71 3.80 9.81
N LEU A 78 -3.87 3.54 10.81
CA LEU A 78 -3.40 2.20 11.12
C LEU A 78 -4.54 1.33 11.67
N MET A 79 -5.35 1.83 12.60
CA MET A 79 -6.54 1.13 13.11
C MET A 79 -7.51 0.78 11.97
N ASN A 80 -7.80 1.73 11.10
CA ASN A 80 -8.66 1.49 9.93
C ASN A 80 -8.08 0.42 9.00
N TYR A 81 -6.78 0.43 8.79
CA TYR A 81 -6.10 -0.61 8.03
C TYR A 81 -6.22 -1.98 8.70
N GLN A 82 -5.94 -2.07 10.00
CA GLN A 82 -6.02 -3.31 10.78
C GLN A 82 -7.44 -3.89 10.74
N LEU A 83 -8.45 -3.07 11.00
CA LEU A 83 -9.86 -3.46 10.93
C LEU A 83 -10.23 -4.03 9.55
N ASN A 84 -9.84 -3.35 8.47
CA ASN A 84 -10.13 -3.79 7.11
C ASN A 84 -9.32 -5.01 6.67
N SER A 85 -8.21 -5.29 7.36
CA SER A 85 -7.36 -6.46 7.10
C SER A 85 -7.68 -7.65 7.99
N GLY A 86 -8.70 -7.53 8.87
CA GLY A 86 -9.09 -8.58 9.82
C GLY A 86 -8.07 -8.82 10.93
N LEU A 87 -7.26 -7.82 11.25
CA LEU A 87 -6.33 -7.81 12.38
C LEU A 87 -6.99 -7.20 13.61
N GLU A 88 -6.37 -7.34 14.78
CA GLU A 88 -6.73 -6.58 15.96
C GLU A 88 -6.45 -5.10 15.69
N ASP A 89 -7.47 -4.25 15.85
CA ASP A 89 -7.42 -2.81 15.57
C ASP A 89 -6.93 -2.02 16.79
N ASP A 90 -5.74 -2.40 17.29
CA ASP A 90 -5.10 -1.82 18.46
C ASP A 90 -4.30 -0.53 18.15
N GLY A 91 -4.12 -0.21 16.87
CA GLY A 91 -3.31 0.93 16.41
C GLY A 91 -1.82 0.76 16.67
N VAL A 92 -1.36 -0.48 16.89
CA VAL A 92 0.05 -0.82 17.09
C VAL A 92 0.60 -1.50 15.84
N CYS A 93 1.66 -0.94 15.27
CA CYS A 93 2.37 -1.58 14.16
C CYS A 93 3.36 -2.61 14.69
N GLY A 94 2.83 -3.76 15.09
CA GLY A 94 3.57 -4.93 15.55
C GLY A 94 3.88 -5.92 14.41
N PRO A 95 4.44 -7.10 14.76
CA PRO A 95 4.84 -8.11 13.76
C PRO A 95 3.71 -8.55 12.82
N ASP A 96 2.50 -8.76 13.35
CA ASP A 96 1.35 -9.22 12.57
C ASP A 96 0.90 -8.16 11.56
N THR A 97 0.84 -6.90 12.01
CA THR A 97 0.53 -5.76 11.14
C THR A 97 1.59 -5.57 10.04
N LEU A 98 2.88 -5.69 10.41
CA LEU A 98 3.98 -5.62 9.44
C LEU A 98 3.94 -6.76 8.43
N HIS A 99 3.63 -7.96 8.89
CA HIS A 99 3.46 -9.11 7.99
C HIS A 99 2.33 -8.86 6.99
N ALA A 100 1.17 -8.41 7.44
CA ALA A 100 0.04 -8.09 6.58
C ALA A 100 0.38 -6.98 5.57
N LEU A 101 1.04 -5.89 6.02
CA LEU A 101 1.52 -4.82 5.15
C LEU A 101 2.48 -5.34 4.08
N SER A 102 3.38 -6.26 4.44
CA SER A 102 4.35 -6.84 3.50
C SER A 102 3.69 -7.69 2.41
N LEU A 103 2.63 -8.41 2.75
CA LEU A 103 1.86 -9.23 1.81
C LEU A 103 1.07 -8.36 0.82
N LEU A 104 0.45 -7.28 1.31
CA LEU A 104 -0.30 -6.35 0.47
C LEU A 104 0.62 -5.45 -0.37
N GLY A 105 1.76 -5.02 0.16
CA GLY A 105 2.76 -4.25 -0.58
C GLY A 105 3.31 -5.00 -1.80
N ARG A 106 3.44 -6.32 -1.73
CA ARG A 106 3.82 -7.16 -2.89
C ARG A 106 2.71 -7.26 -3.94
N ARG A 107 1.44 -7.12 -3.54
CA ARG A 107 0.29 -7.16 -4.46
C ARG A 107 0.01 -5.80 -5.11
N ILE A 108 0.50 -4.70 -4.54
CA ILE A 108 0.22 -3.32 -4.99
C ILE A 108 1.42 -2.68 -5.71
N THR A 109 2.44 -3.42 -6.10
CA THR A 109 3.52 -2.90 -6.95
C THR A 109 3.04 -2.41 -8.34
N GLY A 110 1.78 -2.03 -8.47
CA GLY A 110 1.17 -1.43 -9.65
C GLY A 110 0.34 -0.17 -9.40
N GLY A 111 0.24 0.33 -8.15
CA GLY A 111 -0.53 1.52 -7.81
C GLY A 111 0.34 2.72 -7.51
N SER A 112 0.72 3.53 -8.53
CA SER A 112 1.37 4.81 -8.31
C SER A 112 0.40 5.84 -7.70
N ALA A 113 0.91 6.85 -6.97
CA ALA A 113 0.13 8.01 -6.52
C ALA A 113 -0.63 8.68 -7.70
N GLN A 114 -0.17 8.45 -8.92
CA GLN A 114 -0.80 8.86 -10.16
C GLN A 114 -2.10 8.06 -10.43
N ALA A 115 -2.14 6.77 -10.12
CA ALA A 115 -3.33 5.95 -10.26
C ALA A 115 -4.44 6.33 -9.24
N ILE A 116 -4.07 6.84 -8.06
CA ILE A 116 -5.03 7.35 -7.07
C ILE A 116 -5.62 8.68 -7.55
N ARG A 117 -4.79 9.57 -8.10
CA ARG A 117 -5.24 10.84 -8.69
C ARG A 117 -6.12 10.62 -9.92
N GLU A 118 -5.77 9.66 -10.77
CA GLU A 118 -6.59 9.26 -11.92
C GLU A 118 -7.95 8.69 -11.48
N ARG A 119 -7.97 7.88 -10.40
CA ARG A 119 -9.24 7.38 -9.82
C ARG A 119 -10.13 8.51 -9.33
N GLU A 120 -9.57 9.47 -8.62
CA GLU A 120 -10.32 10.62 -8.12
C GLU A 120 -10.82 11.50 -9.27
N THR A 121 -9.99 11.72 -10.29
CA THR A 121 -10.36 12.48 -11.51
C THR A 121 -11.42 11.75 -12.32
N VAL A 122 -11.32 10.44 -12.49
CA VAL A 122 -12.32 9.61 -13.16
C VAL A 122 -13.62 9.56 -12.36
N ARG A 123 -13.54 9.48 -11.03
CA ARG A 123 -14.71 9.50 -10.15
C ARG A 123 -15.45 10.84 -10.18
N GLN A 124 -14.72 11.95 -10.33
CA GLN A 124 -15.30 13.30 -10.41
C GLN A 124 -15.76 13.69 -11.81
N ALA A 125 -15.12 13.18 -12.84
CA ALA A 125 -15.37 13.55 -14.26
C ALA A 125 -16.13 12.49 -15.06
N GLY A 126 -16.26 11.27 -14.53
CA GLY A 126 -16.87 10.13 -15.23
C GLY A 126 -18.40 10.18 -15.25
N PRO A 127 -19.05 9.62 -16.28
CA PRO A 127 -20.48 9.39 -16.24
C PRO A 127 -20.82 8.50 -15.05
N ASN A 128 -22.01 8.70 -14.47
CA ASN A 128 -22.47 7.85 -13.37
C ASN A 128 -22.51 6.38 -13.80
N LEU A 129 -21.54 5.60 -13.34
CA LEU A 129 -21.39 4.19 -13.69
C LEU A 129 -22.15 3.28 -12.70
N ALA A 130 -22.76 3.86 -11.67
CA ALA A 130 -23.54 3.12 -10.68
C ALA A 130 -24.69 2.36 -11.36
N GLY A 131 -24.82 1.08 -11.05
CA GLY A 131 -25.82 0.19 -11.62
C GLY A 131 -25.55 -0.28 -13.06
N LYS A 132 -24.43 0.09 -13.67
CA LYS A 132 -24.00 -0.51 -14.94
C LYS A 132 -23.51 -1.93 -14.68
N ARG A 133 -23.88 -2.84 -15.60
CA ARG A 133 -23.49 -4.26 -15.52
C ARG A 133 -22.35 -4.54 -16.48
N VAL A 134 -21.28 -5.20 -16.01
CA VAL A 134 -20.12 -5.59 -16.82
C VAL A 134 -19.80 -7.06 -16.56
N VAL A 135 -19.61 -7.80 -17.63
CA VAL A 135 -19.08 -9.17 -17.57
C VAL A 135 -17.58 -9.08 -17.88
N ILE A 136 -16.77 -9.65 -17.01
CA ILE A 136 -15.33 -9.76 -17.19
C ILE A 136 -15.05 -11.23 -17.51
N ASP A 137 -14.50 -11.46 -18.69
CA ASP A 137 -14.18 -12.80 -19.19
C ASP A 137 -12.66 -12.98 -19.28
N PRO A 138 -12.05 -13.68 -18.34
CA PRO A 138 -10.65 -14.10 -18.46
C PRO A 138 -10.57 -15.23 -19.48
N ASP A 139 -9.96 -14.99 -20.63
CA ASP A 139 -9.98 -15.82 -21.83
C ASP A 139 -9.43 -17.24 -21.64
N LEU A 140 -8.42 -17.42 -20.77
CA LEU A 140 -7.77 -18.71 -20.52
C LEU A 140 -8.25 -19.37 -19.23
N GLY A 141 -8.24 -20.72 -19.16
CA GLY A 141 -8.54 -21.48 -17.96
C GLY A 141 -8.92 -22.93 -18.17
N GLY A 142 -9.15 -23.63 -17.07
CA GLY A 142 -9.37 -25.07 -17.09
C GLY A 142 -8.13 -25.81 -17.58
N SER A 143 -8.25 -26.52 -18.69
CA SER A 143 -7.13 -27.24 -19.31
C SER A 143 -6.18 -26.33 -20.11
N ASP A 144 -6.61 -25.14 -20.49
CA ASP A 144 -5.79 -24.18 -21.24
C ASP A 144 -5.11 -23.19 -20.30
N LYS A 145 -3.84 -23.43 -20.05
CA LYS A 145 -2.99 -22.60 -19.19
C LYS A 145 -2.34 -21.43 -19.95
N GLY A 146 -2.47 -21.40 -21.27
CA GLY A 146 -1.76 -20.46 -22.10
C GLY A 146 -0.24 -20.62 -22.01
N LEU A 147 0.49 -19.52 -22.17
CA LEU A 147 1.94 -19.49 -22.06
C LEU A 147 2.38 -19.78 -20.63
N VAL A 148 3.42 -20.61 -20.47
CA VAL A 148 4.07 -20.89 -19.19
C VAL A 148 5.49 -20.32 -19.22
N VAL A 149 5.84 -19.49 -18.25
CA VAL A 149 7.16 -18.87 -18.13
C VAL A 149 7.75 -19.23 -16.77
N GLU A 150 9.01 -19.63 -16.75
CA GLU A 150 9.75 -19.87 -15.51
C GLU A 150 10.02 -18.55 -14.79
N GLY A 151 9.42 -18.39 -13.63
CA GLY A 151 9.63 -17.25 -12.73
C GLY A 151 10.61 -17.59 -11.60
N PRO A 152 11.05 -16.58 -10.84
CA PRO A 152 11.99 -16.76 -9.72
C PRO A 152 11.44 -17.62 -8.57
N TYR A 153 10.15 -17.89 -8.55
CA TYR A 153 9.44 -18.66 -7.50
C TYR A 153 8.69 -19.86 -8.05
N GLY A 154 8.99 -20.27 -9.29
CA GLY A 154 8.33 -21.36 -10.00
C GLY A 154 7.64 -20.90 -11.29
N PRO A 155 7.05 -21.84 -12.04
CA PRO A 155 6.37 -21.52 -13.29
C PRO A 155 5.16 -20.60 -13.03
N ILE A 156 5.00 -19.62 -13.91
CA ILE A 156 3.86 -18.68 -13.92
C ILE A 156 3.10 -18.92 -15.21
N THR A 157 1.80 -19.16 -15.12
CA THR A 157 0.95 -19.38 -16.29
C THR A 157 0.26 -18.09 -16.73
N GLU A 158 -0.05 -17.96 -18.02
CA GLU A 158 -0.81 -16.84 -18.53
C GLU A 158 -2.21 -16.79 -17.92
N GLU A 159 -2.83 -17.94 -17.67
CA GLU A 159 -4.11 -18.04 -16.95
C GLU A 159 -4.07 -17.35 -15.58
N GLU A 160 -3.01 -17.61 -14.78
CA GLU A 160 -2.88 -17.00 -13.45
C GLU A 160 -2.77 -15.47 -13.52
N ILE A 161 -2.05 -14.97 -14.53
CA ILE A 161 -1.89 -13.53 -14.76
C ILE A 161 -3.22 -12.91 -15.18
N LEU A 162 -3.93 -13.52 -16.12
CA LEU A 162 -5.22 -13.02 -16.59
C LEU A 162 -6.28 -13.07 -15.50
N TRP A 163 -6.27 -14.11 -14.68
CA TRP A 163 -7.17 -14.20 -13.53
C TRP A 163 -6.91 -13.10 -12.49
N ASP A 164 -5.64 -12.88 -12.11
CA ASP A 164 -5.28 -11.80 -11.19
C ASP A 164 -5.68 -10.43 -11.76
N LEU A 165 -5.47 -10.21 -13.07
CA LEU A 165 -5.89 -8.99 -13.75
C LEU A 165 -7.41 -8.80 -13.72
N ALA A 166 -8.18 -9.85 -13.99
CA ALA A 166 -9.64 -9.83 -13.98
C ALA A 166 -10.18 -9.46 -12.59
N GLN A 167 -9.63 -10.04 -11.52
CA GLN A 167 -10.00 -9.72 -10.15
C GLN A 167 -9.70 -8.25 -9.78
N ARG A 168 -8.57 -7.73 -10.24
CA ARG A 168 -8.22 -6.31 -10.02
C ARG A 168 -9.15 -5.36 -10.76
N ILE A 169 -9.54 -5.71 -11.98
CA ILE A 169 -10.52 -4.94 -12.77
C ILE A 169 -11.88 -4.98 -12.06
N GLU A 170 -12.32 -6.16 -11.63
CA GLU A 170 -13.58 -6.34 -10.90
C GLU A 170 -13.62 -5.44 -9.65
N GLY A 171 -12.62 -5.51 -8.79
CA GLY A 171 -12.56 -4.69 -7.59
C GLY A 171 -12.62 -3.20 -7.86
N ARG A 172 -12.01 -2.73 -8.96
CA ARG A 172 -12.08 -1.32 -9.37
C ARG A 172 -13.47 -0.92 -9.89
N MET A 173 -14.11 -1.79 -10.66
CA MET A 173 -15.45 -1.53 -11.19
C MET A 173 -16.49 -1.51 -10.08
N VAL A 174 -16.44 -2.47 -9.16
CA VAL A 174 -17.32 -2.49 -7.96
C VAL A 174 -17.15 -1.22 -7.15
N ALA A 175 -15.91 -0.74 -6.96
CA ALA A 175 -15.64 0.52 -6.26
C ALA A 175 -16.25 1.76 -6.92
N THR A 176 -16.57 1.70 -8.22
CA THR A 176 -17.31 2.77 -8.94
C THR A 176 -18.82 2.58 -8.92
N GLY A 177 -19.34 1.57 -8.20
CA GLY A 177 -20.76 1.28 -8.11
C GLY A 177 -21.33 0.46 -9.27
N MET A 178 -20.45 -0.17 -10.08
CA MET A 178 -20.86 -1.09 -11.15
C MET A 178 -21.17 -2.48 -10.59
N GLU A 179 -22.08 -3.18 -11.22
CA GLU A 179 -22.31 -4.61 -11.02
C GLU A 179 -21.38 -5.40 -11.93
N THR A 180 -20.51 -6.22 -11.35
CA THR A 180 -19.55 -7.05 -12.10
C THR A 180 -19.91 -8.52 -11.99
N ILE A 181 -19.70 -9.25 -13.06
CA ILE A 181 -19.85 -10.71 -13.14
C ILE A 181 -18.59 -11.25 -13.81
N LEU A 182 -17.89 -12.12 -13.11
CA LEU A 182 -16.84 -12.95 -13.71
C LEU A 182 -17.53 -14.10 -14.48
N SER A 183 -17.17 -14.32 -15.74
CA SER A 183 -17.79 -15.34 -16.61
C SER A 183 -17.58 -16.76 -16.09
N ARG A 184 -16.54 -16.96 -15.29
CA ARG A 184 -16.21 -18.24 -14.69
C ARG A 184 -15.55 -18.08 -13.31
N PRO A 185 -15.74 -19.02 -12.37
CA PRO A 185 -15.02 -19.08 -11.11
C PRO A 185 -13.56 -19.51 -11.34
N ARG A 186 -12.67 -19.18 -10.39
CA ARG A 186 -11.30 -19.68 -10.39
C ARG A 186 -11.28 -21.15 -10.08
N GLY A 187 -10.68 -21.97 -10.95
CA GLY A 187 -10.29 -23.35 -10.62
C GLY A 187 -11.37 -24.41 -10.80
N ASP A 188 -12.38 -24.20 -11.60
CA ASP A 188 -13.22 -25.29 -12.07
C ASP A 188 -12.46 -26.11 -13.12
N ASN A 189 -11.97 -27.28 -12.68
CA ASN A 189 -11.53 -28.38 -13.55
C ASN A 189 -12.72 -29.14 -14.09
#